data_aaea7431d37f7858926f68b12eec1e83
#
_entry.id   aaea7431d37f7858926f68b12eec1e83
#
_cell.length_a   1.000
_cell.length_b   1.000
_cell.length_c   1.000
_cell.angle_alpha   90.00
_cell.angle_beta   90.00
_cell.angle_gamma   90.00
#
_symmetry.space_group_name_H-M   'P 1'
#
loop_
_entity.id
_entity.type
_entity.pdbx_description
1 polymer ?
#
loop_
_entity_poly.entity_id
_entity_poly.type
_entity_poly.pdbx_seq_one_letter_code
_entity_poly.pdbx_strand_id
1 'polypeptide(L)'
;MNKIKSDLPLIPLRDVVVFPGIVTTLFVGRKKSVEALNVAMNSNKKLVLVSQKDASKENPNVDDLFSFASISNLLQLIKLPDGTMKVLVEGHKRCSIDKVIEKDNYTIARVSEEEDLAIKDSESNNLVRLIKAKFEDYISVTKRIPPEIVSTVD
;
A
#
# COMPACT_ATOMS: atom_id res chain seq x y z
N MET A 1 -10.80 -16.59 -15.31
CA MET A 1 -9.37 -16.25 -15.42
C MET A 1 -8.66 -16.68 -14.15
N ASN A 2 -7.55 -17.37 -14.24
CA ASN A 2 -6.77 -17.69 -13.05
C ASN A 2 -6.09 -16.41 -12.56
N LYS A 3 -6.51 -15.92 -11.37
CA LYS A 3 -5.81 -14.80 -10.70
C LYS A 3 -4.37 -15.22 -10.40
N ILE A 4 -3.43 -14.32 -10.65
CA ILE A 4 -2.02 -14.54 -10.30
C ILE A 4 -1.91 -14.57 -8.78
N LYS A 5 -1.40 -15.66 -8.23
CA LYS A 5 -1.19 -15.85 -6.80
C LYS A 5 0.27 -15.72 -6.46
N SER A 6 0.53 -15.09 -5.33
CA SER A 6 1.89 -14.90 -4.80
C SER A 6 1.91 -15.05 -3.29
N ASP A 7 3.00 -15.61 -2.77
CA ASP A 7 3.29 -15.66 -1.34
C ASP A 7 4.39 -14.62 -1.06
N LEU A 8 4.06 -13.57 -0.31
CA LEU A 8 4.93 -12.43 -0.07
C LEU A 8 4.96 -12.06 1.42
N PRO A 9 6.09 -11.50 1.93
CA PRO A 9 6.15 -10.96 3.27
C PRO A 9 5.06 -9.90 3.48
N LEU A 10 4.40 -9.94 4.65
CA LEU A 10 3.29 -9.07 5.02
C LEU A 10 3.74 -8.05 6.07
N ILE A 11 3.39 -6.80 5.86
CA ILE A 11 3.58 -5.72 6.84
C ILE A 11 2.24 -5.02 7.10
N PRO A 12 1.71 -5.11 8.33
CA PRO A 12 0.56 -4.34 8.75
C PRO A 12 0.93 -2.87 8.95
N LEU A 13 0.12 -1.97 8.37
CA LEU A 13 0.21 -0.52 8.54
C LEU A 13 -0.88 -0.05 9.49
N ARG A 14 -0.55 0.91 10.38
CA ARG A 14 -1.49 1.39 11.39
C ARG A 14 -2.59 2.27 10.80
N ASP A 15 -2.20 3.34 10.13
CA ASP A 15 -3.05 4.47 9.74
C ASP A 15 -2.75 4.98 8.33
N VAL A 16 -2.04 4.19 7.54
CA VAL A 16 -1.65 4.52 6.16
C VAL A 16 -2.18 3.48 5.20
N VAL A 17 -2.63 3.93 4.05
CA VAL A 17 -2.97 3.09 2.89
C VAL A 17 -1.98 3.41 1.77
N VAL A 18 -1.33 2.38 1.23
CA VAL A 18 -0.45 2.52 0.07
C VAL A 18 -1.22 2.07 -1.16
N PHE A 19 -1.61 3.03 -2.00
CA PHE A 19 -2.33 2.74 -3.25
C PHE A 19 -1.36 2.39 -4.39
N PRO A 20 -1.80 1.63 -5.40
CA PRO A 20 -1.03 1.43 -6.62
C PRO A 20 -0.60 2.76 -7.26
N GLY A 21 0.65 2.83 -7.72
CA GLY A 21 1.23 4.03 -8.32
C GLY A 21 1.75 5.08 -7.33
N ILE A 22 1.52 4.90 -6.03
CA ILE A 22 2.00 5.84 -5.01
C ILE A 22 3.37 5.40 -4.48
N VAL A 23 4.31 6.36 -4.45
CA VAL A 23 5.60 6.21 -3.79
C VAL A 23 5.54 6.93 -2.44
N THR A 24 5.88 6.25 -1.37
CA THR A 24 5.83 6.83 -0.02
C THR A 24 6.93 6.28 0.87
N THR A 25 7.24 7.03 1.93
CA THR A 25 8.18 6.61 2.97
C THR A 25 7.41 6.06 4.17
N LEU A 26 7.81 4.89 4.65
CA LEU A 26 7.29 4.26 5.85
C LEU A 26 8.38 4.15 6.92
N PHE A 27 7.98 4.24 8.19
CA PHE A 27 8.84 3.95 9.34
C PHE A 27 8.36 2.66 10.00
N VAL A 28 9.22 1.65 10.00
CA VAL A 28 8.88 0.29 10.44
C VAL A 28 9.74 -0.07 11.65
N GLY A 29 9.12 -0.26 12.81
CA GLY A 29 9.81 -0.56 14.07
C GLY A 29 9.41 -1.90 14.71
N ARG A 30 8.28 -2.50 14.33
CA ARG A 30 7.87 -3.81 14.89
C ARG A 30 8.80 -4.91 14.41
N LYS A 31 9.25 -5.77 15.32
CA LYS A 31 10.21 -6.85 15.04
C LYS A 31 9.80 -7.73 13.85
N LYS A 32 8.54 -8.20 13.81
CA LYS A 32 8.02 -9.02 12.70
C LYS A 32 8.03 -8.27 11.37
N SER A 33 7.72 -6.97 11.38
CA SER A 33 7.72 -6.13 10.17
C SER A 33 9.14 -5.85 9.68
N VAL A 34 10.09 -5.61 10.59
CA VAL A 34 11.50 -5.45 10.24
C VAL A 34 12.05 -6.72 9.61
N GLU A 35 11.71 -7.89 10.15
CA GLU A 35 12.14 -9.16 9.56
C GLU A 35 11.49 -9.42 8.19
N ALA A 36 10.22 -9.08 8.02
CA ALA A 36 9.54 -9.13 6.72
C ALA A 36 10.26 -8.26 5.66
N LEU A 37 10.73 -7.06 6.05
CA LEU A 37 11.55 -6.20 5.18
C LEU A 37 12.88 -6.85 4.79
N ASN A 38 13.57 -7.46 5.75
CA ASN A 38 14.84 -8.16 5.49
C ASN A 38 14.63 -9.31 4.52
N VAL A 39 13.58 -10.11 4.70
CA VAL A 39 13.23 -11.21 3.78
C VAL A 39 12.91 -10.67 2.39
N ALA A 40 12.12 -9.60 2.27
CA ALA A 40 11.78 -8.98 1.00
C ALA A 40 13.04 -8.44 0.29
N MET A 41 13.93 -7.77 1.04
CA MET A 41 15.17 -7.19 0.49
C MET A 41 16.11 -8.25 -0.09
N ASN A 42 16.18 -9.41 0.56
CA ASN A 42 17.03 -10.54 0.15
C ASN A 42 16.37 -11.47 -0.89
N SER A 43 15.17 -11.15 -1.33
CA SER A 43 14.44 -11.91 -2.35
C SER A 43 14.11 -11.03 -3.57
N ASN A 44 12.86 -10.93 -3.93
CA ASN A 44 12.38 -10.20 -5.11
C ASN A 44 12.04 -8.71 -4.85
N LYS A 45 12.32 -8.20 -3.65
CA LYS A 45 12.00 -6.85 -3.20
C LYS A 45 10.52 -6.50 -3.28
N LYS A 46 9.65 -7.51 -3.18
CA LYS A 46 8.20 -7.34 -3.13
C LYS A 46 7.67 -7.69 -1.75
N LEU A 47 6.65 -6.99 -1.34
CA LEU A 47 5.97 -7.20 -0.07
C LEU A 47 4.49 -6.82 -0.17
N VAL A 48 3.70 -7.27 0.80
CA VAL A 48 2.29 -6.90 0.93
C VAL A 48 2.14 -5.88 2.04
N LEU A 49 1.56 -4.74 1.71
CA LEU A 49 1.20 -3.70 2.67
C LEU A 49 -0.31 -3.71 2.87
N VAL A 50 -0.75 -3.90 4.10
CA VAL A 50 -2.15 -3.96 4.48
C VAL A 50 -2.43 -3.05 5.67
N SER A 51 -3.52 -2.30 5.63
CA SER A 51 -3.92 -1.45 6.76
C SER A 51 -4.62 -2.26 7.85
N GLN A 52 -4.36 -1.89 9.10
CA GLN A 52 -5.10 -2.40 10.25
C GLN A 52 -6.48 -1.74 10.32
N LYS A 53 -7.47 -2.49 10.82
CA LYS A 53 -8.81 -1.95 11.14
C LYS A 53 -8.77 -1.03 12.35
N ASP A 54 -7.89 -1.33 13.31
CA ASP A 54 -7.65 -0.55 14.52
C ASP A 54 -6.17 -0.22 14.64
N ALA A 55 -5.83 1.07 14.46
CA ALA A 55 -4.46 1.57 14.52
C ALA A 55 -3.79 1.41 15.89
N SER A 56 -4.57 1.29 16.96
CA SER A 56 -4.06 1.16 18.34
C SER A 56 -3.46 -0.21 18.65
N LYS A 57 -3.84 -1.25 17.89
CA LYS A 57 -3.33 -2.60 18.10
C LYS A 57 -1.85 -2.72 17.73
N GLU A 58 -1.04 -3.07 18.70
CA GLU A 58 0.41 -3.26 18.48
C GLU A 58 0.74 -4.57 17.74
N ASN A 59 0.03 -5.65 18.07
CA ASN A 59 0.20 -6.96 17.46
C ASN A 59 -1.09 -7.41 16.80
N PRO A 60 -1.41 -6.89 15.60
CA PRO A 60 -2.62 -7.29 14.90
C PRO A 60 -2.55 -8.73 14.45
N ASN A 61 -3.64 -9.46 14.62
CA ASN A 61 -3.84 -10.77 14.02
C ASN A 61 -4.60 -10.63 12.67
N VAL A 62 -4.92 -11.74 12.02
CA VAL A 62 -5.56 -11.74 10.69
C VAL A 62 -6.90 -10.99 10.68
N ASP A 63 -7.70 -11.14 11.72
CA ASP A 63 -9.03 -10.51 11.81
C ASP A 63 -8.96 -8.98 11.99
N ASP A 64 -7.81 -8.49 12.43
CA ASP A 64 -7.54 -7.06 12.60
C ASP A 64 -7.08 -6.38 11.32
N LEU A 65 -6.88 -7.11 10.24
CA LEU A 65 -6.43 -6.60 8.96
C LEU A 65 -7.60 -6.46 7.97
N PHE A 66 -7.50 -5.50 7.06
CA PHE A 66 -8.41 -5.46 5.92
C PHE A 66 -8.12 -6.62 4.96
N SER A 67 -9.13 -7.05 4.22
CA SER A 67 -9.01 -8.14 3.25
C SER A 67 -8.34 -7.73 1.93
N PHE A 68 -8.32 -6.43 1.62
CA PHE A 68 -7.63 -5.87 0.47
C PHE A 68 -6.33 -5.19 0.90
N ALA A 69 -5.31 -5.35 0.08
CA ALA A 69 -3.95 -4.88 0.34
C ALA A 69 -3.29 -4.43 -0.97
N SER A 70 -2.07 -3.93 -0.87
CA SER A 70 -1.23 -3.61 -2.02
C SER A 70 0.01 -4.49 -2.06
N ILE A 71 0.26 -5.12 -3.20
CA ILE A 71 1.59 -5.62 -3.55
C ILE A 71 2.43 -4.39 -3.86
N SER A 72 3.56 -4.26 -3.18
CA SER A 72 4.42 -3.08 -3.27
C SER A 72 5.88 -3.48 -3.52
N ASN A 73 6.59 -2.63 -4.23
CA ASN A 73 8.02 -2.76 -4.47
C ASN A 73 8.80 -2.02 -3.37
N LEU A 74 9.84 -2.67 -2.84
CA LEU A 74 10.79 -2.07 -1.93
C LEU A 74 11.87 -1.36 -2.74
N LEU A 75 11.88 -0.03 -2.72
CA LEU A 75 12.82 0.78 -3.50
C LEU A 75 14.11 1.06 -2.73
N GLN A 76 13.99 1.44 -1.46
CA GLN A 76 15.12 1.78 -0.59
C GLN A 76 14.83 1.40 0.86
N LEU A 77 15.87 0.99 1.56
CA LEU A 77 15.79 0.63 2.98
C LEU A 77 17.01 1.20 3.71
N ILE A 78 16.73 1.96 4.77
CA ILE A 78 17.76 2.58 5.62
C ILE A 78 17.47 2.18 7.06
N LYS A 79 18.45 1.58 7.73
CA LYS A 79 18.38 1.28 9.15
C LYS A 79 18.79 2.50 9.96
N LEU A 80 17.92 2.95 10.86
CA LEU A 80 18.17 4.05 11.77
C LEU A 80 18.91 3.57 13.04
N PRO A 81 19.57 4.48 13.77
CA PRO A 81 20.34 4.12 14.97
C PRO A 81 19.50 3.47 16.10
N ASP A 82 18.20 3.79 16.18
CA ASP A 82 17.24 3.23 17.14
C ASP A 82 16.71 1.84 16.75
N GLY A 83 17.15 1.31 15.61
CA GLY A 83 16.70 0.03 15.08
C GLY A 83 15.46 0.11 14.18
N THR A 84 14.83 1.27 14.07
CA THR A 84 13.72 1.51 13.13
C THR A 84 14.24 1.49 11.70
N MET A 85 13.42 0.96 10.78
CA MET A 85 13.72 0.95 9.37
C MET A 85 12.94 2.07 8.66
N LYS A 86 13.64 2.96 7.99
CA LYS A 86 13.06 3.92 7.05
C LYS A 86 13.04 3.30 5.65
N VAL A 87 11.86 3.17 5.08
CA VAL A 87 11.64 2.39 3.87
C VAL A 87 10.94 3.24 2.82
N LEU A 88 11.48 3.29 1.61
CA LEU A 88 10.80 3.84 0.44
C LEU A 88 10.12 2.71 -0.31
N VAL A 89 8.83 2.80 -0.48
CA VAL A 89 7.99 1.79 -1.15
C VAL A 89 7.18 2.42 -2.27
N GLU A 90 6.91 1.62 -3.29
CA GLU A 90 6.01 1.96 -4.39
C GLU A 90 4.87 0.95 -4.42
N GLY A 91 3.63 1.40 -4.31
CA GLY A 91 2.46 0.57 -4.53
C GLY A 91 2.40 0.13 -5.99
N HIS A 92 2.30 -1.18 -6.22
CA HIS A 92 2.29 -1.74 -7.57
C HIS A 92 0.91 -2.19 -8.02
N LYS A 93 0.29 -3.11 -7.25
CA LYS A 93 -1.03 -3.67 -7.59
C LYS A 93 -1.88 -3.86 -6.35
N ARG A 94 -3.18 -3.69 -6.50
CA ARG A 94 -4.16 -4.11 -5.50
C ARG A 94 -4.25 -5.64 -5.49
N CYS A 95 -4.42 -6.20 -4.31
CA CYS A 95 -4.61 -7.63 -4.11
C CYS A 95 -5.61 -7.93 -3.01
N SER A 96 -6.22 -9.10 -3.07
CA SER A 96 -6.95 -9.70 -1.95
C SER A 96 -6.03 -10.65 -1.19
N ILE A 97 -6.20 -10.70 0.15
CA ILE A 97 -5.47 -11.64 1.00
C ILE A 97 -6.28 -12.93 1.08
N ASP A 98 -5.76 -14.00 0.48
CA ASP A 98 -6.41 -15.32 0.51
C ASP A 98 -6.10 -16.05 1.83
N LYS A 99 -4.87 -15.91 2.33
CA LYS A 99 -4.41 -16.57 3.54
C LYS A 99 -3.23 -15.84 4.17
N VAL A 100 -3.22 -15.76 5.49
CA VAL A 100 -2.06 -15.30 6.27
C VAL A 100 -1.37 -16.50 6.90
N ILE A 101 -0.05 -16.56 6.78
CA ILE A 101 0.79 -17.66 7.25
C ILE A 101 1.82 -17.07 8.22
N GLU A 102 1.69 -17.41 9.50
CA GLU A 102 2.67 -17.04 10.51
C GLU A 102 3.95 -17.88 10.34
N LYS A 103 5.09 -17.21 10.34
CA LYS A 103 6.42 -17.79 10.48
C LYS A 103 6.98 -17.41 11.83
N ASP A 104 8.09 -18.03 12.23
CA ASP A 104 8.68 -17.80 13.56
C ASP A 104 8.95 -16.32 13.84
N ASN A 105 9.47 -15.59 12.84
CA ASN A 105 9.92 -14.21 13.01
C ASN A 105 9.17 -13.19 12.16
N TYR A 106 8.34 -13.60 11.21
CA TYR A 106 7.60 -12.71 10.32
C TYR A 106 6.33 -13.38 9.78
N THR A 107 5.54 -12.65 9.04
CA THR A 107 4.27 -13.13 8.47
C THR A 107 4.33 -13.10 6.96
N ILE A 108 3.75 -14.10 6.31
CA ILE A 108 3.55 -14.18 4.87
C ILE A 108 2.06 -14.05 4.56
N ALA A 109 1.74 -13.32 3.50
CA ALA A 109 0.41 -13.35 2.90
C ALA A 109 0.44 -14.11 1.58
N ARG A 110 -0.49 -15.03 1.41
CA ARG A 110 -0.89 -15.53 0.10
C ARG A 110 -1.93 -14.59 -0.45
N VAL A 111 -1.65 -13.99 -1.60
CA VAL A 111 -2.48 -12.96 -2.21
C VAL A 111 -2.84 -13.31 -3.64
N SER A 112 -3.99 -12.82 -4.07
CA SER A 112 -4.46 -12.84 -5.46
C SER A 112 -4.48 -11.41 -6.00
N GLU A 113 -3.86 -11.17 -7.16
CA GLU A 113 -3.91 -9.85 -7.80
C GLU A 113 -5.35 -9.51 -8.20
N GLU A 114 -5.76 -8.26 -7.96
CA GLU A 114 -7.06 -7.73 -8.36
C GLU A 114 -6.89 -6.80 -9.55
N GLU A 115 -7.68 -7.03 -10.58
CA GLU A 115 -7.74 -6.15 -11.74
C GLU A 115 -8.73 -5.02 -11.50
N ASP A 116 -8.41 -3.82 -11.98
CA ASP A 116 -9.33 -2.70 -11.96
C ASP A 116 -10.38 -2.87 -13.07
N LEU A 117 -11.65 -2.75 -12.68
CA LEU A 117 -12.76 -2.75 -13.61
C LEU A 117 -12.86 -1.36 -14.24
N ALA A 118 -12.32 -1.20 -15.43
CA ALA A 118 -12.46 0.05 -16.18
C ALA A 118 -13.87 0.15 -16.79
N ILE A 119 -14.69 1.02 -16.24
CA ILE A 119 -15.97 1.41 -16.82
C ILE A 119 -15.70 2.61 -17.73
N LYS A 120 -15.79 2.39 -19.06
CA LYS A 120 -15.63 3.45 -20.07
C LYS A 120 -16.98 3.76 -20.70
N ASP A 121 -17.80 4.49 -19.98
CA ASP A 121 -19.07 5.03 -20.50
C ASP A 121 -19.10 6.57 -20.41
N SER A 122 -20.14 7.16 -20.98
CA SER A 122 -20.31 8.62 -21.00
C SER A 122 -20.52 9.18 -19.60
N GLU A 123 -21.15 8.45 -18.71
CA GLU A 123 -21.41 8.86 -17.34
C GLU A 123 -20.12 8.93 -16.54
N SER A 124 -19.27 7.90 -16.63
CA SER A 124 -17.94 7.87 -16.01
C SER A 124 -17.06 9.02 -16.48
N ASN A 125 -17.06 9.32 -17.78
CA ASN A 125 -16.31 10.44 -18.34
C ASN A 125 -16.80 11.80 -17.81
N ASN A 126 -18.12 11.96 -17.64
CA ASN A 126 -18.68 13.18 -17.06
C ASN A 126 -18.31 13.32 -15.58
N LEU A 127 -18.32 12.22 -14.81
CA LEU A 127 -17.90 12.22 -13.42
C LEU A 127 -16.42 12.58 -13.26
N VAL A 128 -15.55 12.05 -14.11
CA VAL A 128 -14.11 12.39 -14.12
C VAL A 128 -13.92 13.89 -14.35
N ARG A 129 -14.62 14.48 -15.36
CA ARG A 129 -14.56 15.93 -15.63
C ARG A 129 -15.04 16.75 -14.43
N LEU A 130 -16.13 16.33 -13.79
CA LEU A 130 -16.68 17.01 -12.62
C LEU A 130 -15.70 16.96 -11.44
N ILE A 131 -15.08 15.79 -11.18
CA ILE A 131 -14.08 15.63 -10.10
C ILE A 131 -12.87 16.53 -10.36
N LYS A 132 -12.35 16.55 -11.60
CA LYS A 132 -11.22 17.42 -11.97
C LYS A 132 -11.55 18.90 -11.73
N ALA A 133 -12.69 19.38 -12.21
CA ALA A 133 -13.12 20.76 -12.00
C ALA A 133 -13.25 21.10 -10.50
N LYS A 134 -13.83 20.20 -9.71
CA LYS A 134 -13.93 20.40 -8.25
C LYS A 134 -12.58 20.37 -7.55
N PHE A 135 -11.64 19.58 -8.02
CA PHE A 135 -10.28 19.53 -7.48
C PHE A 135 -9.50 20.83 -7.81
N GLU A 136 -9.64 21.35 -9.02
CA GLU A 136 -9.09 22.65 -9.42
C GLU A 136 -9.65 23.81 -8.56
N ASP A 137 -10.97 23.83 -8.35
CA ASP A 137 -11.62 24.79 -7.44
C ASP A 137 -11.04 24.68 -6.03
N TYR A 138 -10.90 23.46 -5.51
CA TYR A 138 -10.33 23.21 -4.19
C TYR A 138 -8.89 23.73 -4.08
N ILE A 139 -8.05 23.47 -5.07
CA ILE A 139 -6.67 23.95 -5.12
C ILE A 139 -6.62 25.48 -5.14
N SER A 140 -7.51 26.12 -5.90
CA SER A 140 -7.54 27.58 -6.01
C SER A 140 -7.80 28.28 -4.68
N VAL A 141 -8.59 27.66 -3.79
CA VAL A 141 -8.92 28.21 -2.45
C VAL A 141 -7.97 27.69 -1.36
N THR A 142 -7.28 26.60 -1.60
CA THR A 142 -6.37 25.96 -0.64
C THR A 142 -4.92 26.26 -1.00
N LYS A 143 -4.33 27.30 -0.43
CA LYS A 143 -2.92 27.67 -0.66
C LYS A 143 -1.88 26.63 -0.22
N ARG A 144 -2.30 25.43 0.19
CA ARG A 144 -1.43 24.37 0.73
C ARG A 144 -1.01 23.33 -0.32
N ILE A 145 -1.66 23.32 -1.47
CA ILE A 145 -1.41 22.34 -2.53
C ILE A 145 -0.78 23.05 -3.72
N PRO A 146 0.43 22.62 -4.19
CA PRO A 146 1.01 23.18 -5.40
C PRO A 146 0.11 22.98 -6.62
N PRO A 147 -0.07 24.01 -7.48
CA PRO A 147 -0.92 23.92 -8.67
C PRO A 147 -0.52 22.79 -9.65
N GLU A 148 0.75 22.38 -9.62
CA GLU A 148 1.30 21.34 -10.49
C GLU A 148 0.68 19.96 -10.23
N ILE A 149 0.07 19.75 -9.06
CA ILE A 149 -0.61 18.49 -8.72
C ILE A 149 -1.85 18.25 -9.58
N VAL A 150 -2.45 19.29 -10.18
CA VAL A 150 -3.58 19.13 -11.12
C VAL A 150 -3.22 18.18 -12.26
N SER A 151 -1.99 18.25 -12.77
CA SER A 151 -1.52 17.39 -13.86
C SER A 151 -1.37 15.90 -13.49
N THR A 152 -1.38 15.57 -12.19
CA THR A 152 -1.30 14.17 -11.73
C THR A 152 -2.67 13.49 -11.64
N VAL A 153 -3.75 14.24 -11.82
CA VAL A 153 -5.14 13.74 -11.80
C VAL A 153 -5.66 13.45 -13.22
N ASP A 154 -4.80 13.59 -14.24
CA ASP A 154 -5.11 13.31 -15.64
C ASP A 154 -5.05 11.83 -16.03
#